data_f0fff84279b4b8bae849136c972a6ff2
#
_entry.id   f0fff84279b4b8bae849136c972a6ff2
#
_cell.length_a   1.000
_cell.length_b   1.000
_cell.length_c   1.000
_cell.angle_alpha   90.00
_cell.angle_beta   90.00
_cell.angle_gamma   90.00
#
_symmetry.space_group_name_H-M   'P 1'
#
loop_
_entity.id
_entity.type
_entity.pdbx_description
1 polymer ?
#
loop_
_entity_poly.entity_id
_entity_poly.type
_entity_poly.pdbx_seq_one_letter_code
_entity_poly.pdbx_strand_id
1 'polypeptide(L)'
;KVITFIEWLKENLSNYVSVTPDFENFGISGHSRGGKVTNRILNTYPTYAKSFFGLDPVDSAPPTSGSSDPRSLDDPVQFNGESMFLGTEKGPSGISACAPSGDNSVNFYAGFPSTSHHIIAAGVGHMDIIDSSDTSACGLVCSVCTGSSDSTLKKQFVSYTSGLMAAFFTSTLKGMTKYEAILNDSKNHLFTTKLVEFK
;
A
#
# COMPACT_ATOMS: atom_id res chain seq x y z
N LYS A 1 18.45 -3.04 5.00
CA LYS A 1 18.09 -4.41 4.56
C LYS A 1 17.25 -4.43 3.28
N VAL A 2 16.15 -3.65 3.17
CA VAL A 2 15.33 -3.62 1.92
C VAL A 2 16.17 -3.10 0.75
N ILE A 3 16.83 -1.96 0.90
CA ILE A 3 17.70 -1.40 -0.14
C ILE A 3 18.80 -2.40 -0.54
N THR A 4 19.48 -3.00 0.44
CA THR A 4 20.52 -4.01 0.18
C THR A 4 19.97 -5.18 -0.64
N PHE A 5 18.72 -5.59 -0.40
CA PHE A 5 18.09 -6.65 -1.17
C PHE A 5 17.76 -6.20 -2.60
N ILE A 6 17.28 -4.97 -2.79
CA ILE A 6 16.98 -4.43 -4.13
C ILE A 6 18.29 -4.28 -4.94
N GLU A 7 19.37 -3.80 -4.34
CA GLU A 7 20.68 -3.74 -5.02
C GLU A 7 21.18 -5.14 -5.40
N TRP A 8 21.00 -6.11 -4.51
CA TRP A 8 21.29 -7.50 -4.85
C TRP A 8 20.44 -8.02 -6.02
N LEU A 9 19.13 -7.68 -6.06
CA LEU A 9 18.26 -8.01 -7.20
C LEU A 9 18.75 -7.40 -8.50
N LYS A 10 19.18 -6.14 -8.49
CA LYS A 10 19.71 -5.47 -9.69
C LYS A 10 20.90 -6.22 -10.27
N GLU A 11 21.74 -6.76 -9.43
CA GLU A 11 22.95 -7.50 -9.84
C GLU A 11 22.65 -8.94 -10.25
N ASN A 12 21.64 -9.57 -9.66
CA ASN A 12 21.49 -11.03 -9.73
C ASN A 12 20.20 -11.51 -10.39
N LEU A 13 19.14 -10.70 -10.47
CA LEU A 13 17.81 -11.17 -10.89
C LEU A 13 17.80 -11.78 -12.30
N SER A 14 18.62 -11.28 -13.22
CA SER A 14 18.77 -11.81 -14.58
C SER A 14 19.28 -13.27 -14.61
N ASN A 15 19.89 -13.75 -13.52
CA ASN A 15 20.33 -15.15 -13.41
C ASN A 15 19.18 -16.11 -13.08
N TYR A 16 18.04 -15.59 -12.64
CA TYR A 16 16.88 -16.36 -12.16
C TYR A 16 15.64 -16.23 -13.04
N VAL A 17 15.60 -15.21 -13.90
CA VAL A 17 14.46 -14.97 -14.79
C VAL A 17 14.92 -14.87 -16.25
N SER A 18 14.08 -15.32 -17.17
CA SER A 18 14.37 -15.32 -18.62
C SER A 18 14.09 -13.98 -19.31
N VAL A 19 13.77 -12.93 -18.52
CA VAL A 19 13.49 -11.58 -19.01
C VAL A 19 14.51 -10.61 -18.45
N THR A 20 14.76 -9.51 -19.16
CA THR A 20 15.62 -8.43 -18.67
C THR A 20 14.80 -7.53 -17.75
N PRO A 21 15.12 -7.45 -16.44
CA PRO A 21 14.43 -6.56 -15.52
C PRO A 21 14.72 -5.09 -15.86
N ASP A 22 13.68 -4.25 -15.81
CA ASP A 22 13.82 -2.80 -15.97
C ASP A 22 13.86 -2.14 -14.58
N PHE A 23 15.05 -1.91 -14.07
CA PHE A 23 15.25 -1.23 -12.78
C PHE A 23 15.23 0.30 -12.87
N GLU A 24 15.15 0.87 -14.07
CA GLU A 24 14.99 2.31 -14.27
C GLU A 24 13.52 2.74 -14.11
N ASN A 25 12.60 1.80 -14.35
CA ASN A 25 11.16 2.02 -14.27
C ASN A 25 10.50 1.03 -13.32
N PHE A 26 10.82 1.06 -12.04
CA PHE A 26 10.16 0.22 -11.07
C PHE A 26 9.37 1.03 -10.04
N GLY A 27 8.33 0.39 -9.51
CA GLY A 27 7.52 0.87 -8.41
C GLY A 27 7.79 0.06 -7.15
N ILE A 28 7.40 0.63 -6.01
CA ILE A 28 7.52 -0.02 -4.71
C ILE A 28 6.16 -0.03 -4.03
N SER A 29 5.87 -1.09 -3.27
CA SER A 29 4.63 -1.14 -2.49
C SER A 29 4.89 -1.64 -1.07
N GLY A 30 3.94 -1.36 -0.19
CA GLY A 30 4.00 -1.85 1.18
C GLY A 30 2.62 -1.91 1.83
N HIS A 31 2.33 -3.05 2.47
CA HIS A 31 1.15 -3.23 3.30
C HIS A 31 1.47 -2.89 4.76
N SER A 32 0.54 -2.24 5.43
CA SER A 32 0.67 -1.94 6.85
C SER A 32 1.95 -1.13 7.15
N ARG A 33 2.77 -1.58 8.10
CA ARG A 33 4.11 -1.00 8.38
C ARG A 33 5.10 -1.14 7.23
N GLY A 34 4.83 -2.01 6.26
CA GLY A 34 5.57 -2.01 5.00
C GLY A 34 5.43 -0.69 4.24
N GLY A 35 4.26 -0.04 4.32
CA GLY A 35 4.05 1.33 3.83
C GLY A 35 4.95 2.35 4.52
N LYS A 36 5.07 2.29 5.86
CA LYS A 36 6.01 3.11 6.64
C LYS A 36 7.47 2.91 6.20
N VAL A 37 7.88 1.65 6.06
CA VAL A 37 9.25 1.33 5.60
C VAL A 37 9.50 1.89 4.21
N THR A 38 8.54 1.74 3.31
CA THR A 38 8.62 2.28 1.95
C THR A 38 8.72 3.81 1.96
N ASN A 39 7.88 4.50 2.74
CA ASN A 39 7.95 5.96 2.86
C ASN A 39 9.31 6.42 3.38
N ARG A 40 9.89 5.75 4.38
CA ARG A 40 11.25 6.05 4.86
C ARG A 40 12.32 5.87 3.78
N ILE A 41 12.19 4.84 2.95
CA ILE A 41 13.10 4.64 1.83
C ILE A 41 12.98 5.82 0.86
N LEU A 42 11.76 6.20 0.50
CA LEU A 42 11.49 7.27 -0.46
C LEU A 42 11.87 8.66 0.10
N ASN A 43 11.74 8.89 1.41
CA ASN A 43 12.21 10.12 2.04
C ASN A 43 13.76 10.22 2.05
N THR A 44 14.43 9.07 2.19
CA THR A 44 15.90 9.03 2.17
C THR A 44 16.46 9.07 0.75
N TYR A 45 15.75 8.44 -0.20
CA TYR A 45 16.14 8.28 -1.59
C TYR A 45 14.95 8.59 -2.51
N PRO A 46 14.60 9.88 -2.74
CA PRO A 46 13.36 10.29 -3.40
C PRO A 46 13.22 9.81 -4.85
N THR A 47 14.32 9.50 -5.51
CA THR A 47 14.35 9.02 -6.90
C THR A 47 14.50 7.52 -7.03
N TYR A 48 14.46 6.78 -5.91
CA TYR A 48 14.75 5.35 -5.89
C TYR A 48 13.70 4.51 -6.61
N ALA A 49 12.44 4.93 -6.59
CA ALA A 49 11.35 4.35 -7.35
C ALA A 49 10.59 5.44 -8.12
N LYS A 50 9.85 5.06 -9.16
CA LYS A 50 9.02 5.97 -9.97
C LYS A 50 7.62 6.15 -9.37
N SER A 51 7.13 5.13 -8.66
CA SER A 51 5.79 5.14 -8.08
C SER A 51 5.71 4.32 -6.81
N PHE A 52 4.75 4.68 -5.94
CA PHE A 52 4.52 4.03 -4.65
C PHE A 52 3.04 3.62 -4.50
N PHE A 53 2.80 2.36 -4.16
CA PHE A 53 1.47 1.87 -3.79
C PHE A 53 1.44 1.49 -2.32
N GLY A 54 0.74 2.28 -1.50
CA GLY A 54 0.49 1.99 -0.08
C GLY A 54 -0.80 1.19 0.09
N LEU A 55 -0.69 -0.09 0.45
CA LEU A 55 -1.83 -0.94 0.75
C LEU A 55 -2.12 -0.88 2.25
N ASP A 56 -3.19 -0.20 2.60
CA ASP A 56 -3.61 0.14 3.97
C ASP A 56 -2.39 0.46 4.87
N PRO A 57 -1.56 1.44 4.46
CA PRO A 57 -0.30 1.73 5.12
C PRO A 57 -0.55 2.25 6.54
N VAL A 58 0.36 1.92 7.45
CA VAL A 58 0.27 2.31 8.87
C VAL A 58 1.60 2.86 9.34
N ASP A 59 1.58 4.09 9.88
CA ASP A 59 2.77 4.82 10.32
C ASP A 59 3.09 4.67 11.81
N SER A 60 2.18 4.12 12.59
CA SER A 60 2.39 3.86 14.02
C SER A 60 3.31 2.67 14.28
N ALA A 61 3.87 2.66 15.48
CA ALA A 61 4.50 1.48 16.04
C ALA A 61 3.44 0.51 16.59
N PRO A 62 3.73 -0.82 16.63
CA PRO A 62 2.80 -1.75 17.28
C PRO A 62 2.61 -1.39 18.75
N PRO A 63 1.43 -1.69 19.32
CA PRO A 63 1.16 -1.44 20.75
C PRO A 63 2.14 -2.11 21.72
N THR A 64 2.84 -3.14 21.26
CA THR A 64 3.81 -3.93 22.02
C THR A 64 5.25 -3.42 21.94
N SER A 65 5.57 -2.56 20.97
CA SER A 65 6.86 -1.89 20.92
C SER A 65 6.71 -0.58 21.69
N GLY A 66 7.40 -0.43 22.81
CA GLY A 66 7.52 0.89 23.43
C GLY A 66 7.87 1.90 22.35
N SER A 67 7.05 2.91 22.17
CA SER A 67 6.91 3.75 20.97
C SER A 67 8.08 4.71 20.71
N SER A 68 9.30 4.21 20.65
CA SER A 68 10.46 5.01 20.23
C SER A 68 10.71 5.02 18.72
N ASP A 69 9.88 4.31 17.93
CA ASP A 69 10.02 4.27 16.48
C ASP A 69 9.33 5.49 15.86
N PRO A 70 10.08 6.52 15.40
CA PRO A 70 9.50 7.76 14.88
C PRO A 70 8.57 7.48 13.70
N ARG A 71 7.55 8.31 13.53
CA ARG A 71 6.66 8.22 12.38
C ARG A 71 7.41 8.62 11.11
N SER A 72 7.07 7.99 10.00
CA SER A 72 7.69 8.31 8.72
C SER A 72 7.10 9.57 8.07
N LEU A 73 5.95 10.02 8.56
CA LEU A 73 5.25 11.23 8.12
C LEU A 73 5.52 12.45 9.02
N ASP A 74 6.34 12.32 10.07
CA ASP A 74 6.74 13.48 10.88
C ASP A 74 7.64 14.44 10.11
N ASP A 75 8.41 13.91 9.16
CA ASP A 75 9.19 14.70 8.21
C ASP A 75 8.40 14.90 6.89
N PRO A 76 8.58 16.04 6.21
CA PRO A 76 7.98 16.27 4.89
C PRO A 76 8.38 15.18 3.89
N VAL A 77 7.38 14.66 3.18
CA VAL A 77 7.62 13.66 2.14
C VAL A 77 8.41 14.28 0.99
N GLN A 78 9.56 13.68 0.67
CA GLN A 78 10.46 14.14 -0.40
C GLN A 78 10.19 13.46 -1.75
N PHE A 79 9.39 12.40 -1.76
CA PHE A 79 9.06 11.66 -2.97
C PHE A 79 8.12 12.48 -3.87
N ASN A 80 8.52 12.65 -5.13
CA ASN A 80 7.77 13.42 -6.14
C ASN A 80 7.15 12.54 -7.24
N GLY A 81 7.28 11.21 -7.14
CA GLY A 81 6.63 10.28 -8.05
C GLY A 81 5.15 10.10 -7.73
N GLU A 82 4.46 9.42 -8.63
CA GLU A 82 3.04 9.12 -8.42
C GLU A 82 2.85 8.13 -7.27
N SER A 83 1.80 8.34 -6.49
CA SER A 83 1.48 7.49 -5.36
C SER A 83 -0.01 7.14 -5.30
N MET A 84 -0.31 5.97 -4.77
CA MET A 84 -1.67 5.51 -4.52
C MET A 84 -1.77 4.90 -3.13
N PHE A 85 -2.84 5.24 -2.42
CA PHE A 85 -3.14 4.71 -1.10
C PHE A 85 -4.49 4.03 -1.12
N LEU A 86 -4.50 2.70 -0.99
CA LEU A 86 -5.72 1.93 -0.82
C LEU A 86 -5.90 1.65 0.68
N GLY A 87 -6.88 2.32 1.28
CA GLY A 87 -7.29 2.11 2.67
C GLY A 87 -8.46 1.16 2.80
N THR A 88 -8.70 0.67 4.02
CA THR A 88 -9.84 -0.18 4.36
C THR A 88 -10.78 0.51 5.32
N GLU A 89 -12.12 0.38 5.11
CA GLU A 89 -13.12 1.04 5.95
C GLU A 89 -13.06 0.58 7.41
N LYS A 90 -12.78 -0.70 7.65
CA LYS A 90 -12.73 -1.28 8.99
C LYS A 90 -11.35 -1.21 9.64
N GLY A 91 -10.31 -0.81 8.91
CA GLY A 91 -8.95 -0.71 9.44
C GLY A 91 -8.84 0.17 10.71
N PRO A 92 -9.51 1.34 10.77
CA PRO A 92 -9.55 2.20 11.95
C PRO A 92 -10.46 1.70 13.09
N SER A 93 -11.20 0.60 12.88
CA SER A 93 -12.25 0.16 13.80
C SER A 93 -11.76 -0.85 14.84
N GLY A 94 -12.48 -0.94 15.96
CA GLY A 94 -12.23 -1.89 17.03
C GLY A 94 -11.35 -1.35 18.15
N ILE A 95 -11.22 -2.15 19.23
CA ILE A 95 -10.46 -1.79 20.44
C ILE A 95 -8.96 -1.71 20.12
N SER A 96 -8.50 -2.54 19.18
CA SER A 96 -7.13 -2.56 18.67
C SER A 96 -7.16 -2.29 17.19
N ALA A 97 -7.42 -1.02 16.80
CA ALA A 97 -7.42 -0.62 15.41
C ALA A 97 -6.07 -0.94 14.75
N CYS A 98 -6.09 -1.72 13.67
CA CYS A 98 -4.86 -2.16 13.00
C CYS A 98 -4.35 -1.14 11.97
N ALA A 99 -5.21 -0.21 11.55
CA ALA A 99 -4.85 0.98 10.80
C ALA A 99 -5.51 2.21 11.48
N PRO A 100 -5.00 2.63 12.65
CA PRO A 100 -5.65 3.63 13.49
C PRO A 100 -5.75 4.99 12.78
N SER A 101 -6.80 5.74 13.12
CA SER A 101 -6.95 7.13 12.68
C SER A 101 -5.73 7.94 13.14
N GLY A 102 -5.21 8.78 12.25
CA GLY A 102 -3.99 9.54 12.50
C GLY A 102 -2.71 8.88 11.99
N ASP A 103 -2.75 7.58 11.65
CA ASP A 103 -1.57 6.80 11.21
C ASP A 103 -1.84 5.93 9.97
N ASN A 104 -2.95 6.12 9.29
CA ASN A 104 -3.41 5.25 8.20
C ASN A 104 -3.31 5.90 6.80
N SER A 105 -3.95 5.29 5.80
CA SER A 105 -3.94 5.74 4.41
C SER A 105 -4.36 7.20 4.22
N VAL A 106 -5.25 7.73 5.06
CA VAL A 106 -5.68 9.14 5.02
C VAL A 106 -4.49 10.06 5.30
N ASN A 107 -3.65 9.72 6.28
CA ASN A 107 -2.49 10.53 6.66
C ASN A 107 -1.38 10.42 5.61
N PHE A 108 -1.17 9.23 5.04
CA PHE A 108 -0.27 9.08 3.91
C PHE A 108 -0.71 9.94 2.73
N TYR A 109 -1.99 9.84 2.33
CA TYR A 109 -2.51 10.68 1.26
C TYR A 109 -2.34 12.17 1.55
N ALA A 110 -2.67 12.62 2.75
CA ALA A 110 -2.54 14.01 3.14
C ALA A 110 -1.08 14.51 3.08
N GLY A 111 -0.11 13.67 3.48
CA GLY A 111 1.32 14.00 3.54
C GLY A 111 2.06 13.93 2.21
N PHE A 112 1.51 13.22 1.21
CA PHE A 112 2.14 13.07 -0.09
C PHE A 112 1.81 14.22 -1.05
N PRO A 113 2.67 14.49 -2.06
CA PRO A 113 2.46 15.58 -2.99
C PRO A 113 1.29 15.35 -3.97
N SER A 114 1.11 16.28 -4.89
CA SER A 114 -0.06 16.51 -5.73
C SER A 114 -0.36 15.48 -6.84
N THR A 115 0.31 14.35 -6.88
CA THR A 115 0.05 13.26 -7.84
C THR A 115 -0.32 11.97 -7.11
N SER A 116 -1.26 12.10 -6.17
CA SER A 116 -1.63 10.99 -5.30
C SER A 116 -3.09 10.60 -5.47
N HIS A 117 -3.35 9.30 -5.45
CA HIS A 117 -4.69 8.71 -5.44
C HIS A 117 -4.99 8.14 -4.06
N HIS A 118 -6.23 8.25 -3.61
CA HIS A 118 -6.69 7.63 -2.38
C HIS A 118 -8.04 6.96 -2.57
N ILE A 119 -8.12 5.70 -2.16
CA ILE A 119 -9.33 4.89 -2.24
C ILE A 119 -9.54 4.23 -0.89
N ILE A 120 -10.78 4.24 -0.40
CA ILE A 120 -11.19 3.46 0.77
C ILE A 120 -12.14 2.36 0.32
N ALA A 121 -11.73 1.11 0.46
CA ALA A 121 -12.52 -0.08 0.16
C ALA A 121 -13.55 -0.32 1.25
N ALA A 122 -14.83 -0.48 0.87
CA ALA A 122 -15.93 -0.64 1.79
C ALA A 122 -16.06 -2.07 2.34
N GLY A 123 -16.46 -2.18 3.60
CA GLY A 123 -16.82 -3.46 4.23
C GLY A 123 -15.65 -4.39 4.58
N VAL A 124 -14.43 -4.01 4.27
CA VAL A 124 -13.19 -4.79 4.52
C VAL A 124 -12.29 -4.12 5.54
N GLY A 125 -11.39 -4.91 6.14
CA GLY A 125 -10.45 -4.46 7.15
C GLY A 125 -8.99 -4.76 6.79
N HIS A 126 -8.10 -4.29 7.65
CA HIS A 126 -6.65 -4.26 7.46
C HIS A 126 -6.03 -5.60 7.04
N MET A 127 -6.53 -6.71 7.59
CA MET A 127 -5.98 -8.04 7.35
C MET A 127 -6.73 -8.83 6.27
N ASP A 128 -7.80 -8.29 5.69
CA ASP A 128 -8.61 -9.00 4.70
C ASP A 128 -7.91 -9.19 3.34
N ILE A 129 -6.76 -8.54 3.16
CA ILE A 129 -5.90 -8.71 1.98
C ILE A 129 -4.95 -9.91 2.10
N ILE A 130 -4.73 -10.40 3.31
CA ILE A 130 -3.82 -11.53 3.55
C ILE A 130 -4.57 -12.84 3.36
N ASP A 131 -3.92 -13.81 2.72
CA ASP A 131 -4.48 -15.14 2.60
C ASP A 131 -4.66 -15.76 4.00
N SER A 132 -5.92 -15.99 4.36
CA SER A 132 -6.31 -16.52 5.66
C SER A 132 -5.90 -17.99 5.87
N SER A 133 -5.40 -18.67 4.84
CA SER A 133 -4.91 -20.05 4.96
C SER A 133 -3.58 -20.12 5.73
N ASP A 134 -2.81 -19.03 5.77
CA ASP A 134 -1.58 -18.94 6.55
C ASP A 134 -1.76 -18.12 7.84
N THR A 135 -2.52 -18.69 8.78
CA THR A 135 -2.68 -18.10 10.12
C THR A 135 -1.39 -18.13 10.95
N SER A 136 -0.40 -18.92 10.56
CA SER A 136 0.86 -19.09 11.28
C SER A 136 1.74 -17.83 11.24
N ALA A 137 1.76 -17.11 10.11
CA ALA A 137 2.57 -15.90 9.94
C ALA A 137 2.01 -14.69 10.67
N CYS A 138 0.71 -14.65 10.92
CA CYS A 138 0.00 -13.50 11.48
C CYS A 138 -0.34 -13.64 12.96
N GLY A 139 -0.49 -14.87 13.44
CA GLY A 139 -0.73 -15.19 14.83
C GLY A 139 -1.85 -14.37 15.49
N LEU A 140 -1.59 -13.94 16.71
CA LEU A 140 -2.53 -13.17 17.52
C LEU A 140 -2.90 -11.81 16.88
N VAL A 141 -2.01 -11.21 16.10
CA VAL A 141 -2.24 -9.88 15.50
C VAL A 141 -3.41 -9.91 14.52
N CYS A 142 -3.52 -10.97 13.70
CA CYS A 142 -4.64 -11.08 12.75
C CYS A 142 -6.00 -11.27 13.43
N SER A 143 -6.02 -11.88 14.61
CA SER A 143 -7.28 -12.15 15.33
C SER A 143 -7.87 -10.92 16.00
N VAL A 144 -7.08 -9.86 16.25
CA VAL A 144 -7.54 -8.63 16.91
C VAL A 144 -7.95 -7.53 15.93
N CYS A 145 -7.56 -7.65 14.65
CA CYS A 145 -7.93 -6.68 13.63
C CYS A 145 -9.39 -6.90 13.19
N THR A 146 -10.16 -5.82 13.18
CA THR A 146 -11.54 -5.87 12.65
C THR A 146 -11.51 -6.08 11.14
N GLY A 147 -12.16 -7.14 10.67
CA GLY A 147 -12.26 -7.49 9.24
C GLY A 147 -13.68 -7.79 8.80
N SER A 148 -13.84 -8.24 7.56
CA SER A 148 -15.10 -8.74 7.03
C SER A 148 -15.33 -10.18 7.53
N SER A 149 -16.59 -10.50 7.88
CA SER A 149 -17.01 -11.90 8.08
C SER A 149 -17.37 -12.58 6.75
N ASP A 150 -17.52 -11.83 5.66
CA ASP A 150 -17.87 -12.35 4.34
C ASP A 150 -16.60 -12.78 3.58
N SER A 151 -16.43 -14.09 3.43
CA SER A 151 -15.30 -14.68 2.71
C SER A 151 -15.32 -14.37 1.20
N THR A 152 -16.51 -14.15 0.62
CA THR A 152 -16.65 -13.77 -0.78
C THR A 152 -16.16 -12.36 -0.99
N LEU A 153 -16.56 -11.43 -0.10
CA LEU A 153 -16.09 -10.05 -0.13
C LEU A 153 -14.57 -9.96 0.02
N LYS A 154 -13.96 -10.77 0.89
CA LYS A 154 -12.49 -10.83 1.03
C LYS A 154 -11.82 -11.25 -0.28
N LYS A 155 -12.30 -12.32 -0.94
CA LYS A 155 -11.75 -12.76 -2.23
C LYS A 155 -11.90 -11.71 -3.32
N GLN A 156 -13.03 -11.01 -3.36
CA GLN A 156 -13.26 -9.90 -4.28
C GLN A 156 -12.29 -8.74 -3.97
N PHE A 157 -12.05 -8.44 -2.70
CA PHE A 157 -11.10 -7.41 -2.29
C PHE A 157 -9.66 -7.73 -2.73
N VAL A 158 -9.20 -8.98 -2.56
CA VAL A 158 -7.88 -9.42 -3.04
C VAL A 158 -7.76 -9.26 -4.56
N SER A 159 -8.78 -9.72 -5.31
CA SER A 159 -8.80 -9.58 -6.78
C SER A 159 -8.83 -8.13 -7.23
N TYR A 160 -9.65 -7.30 -6.56
CA TYR A 160 -9.71 -5.87 -6.82
C TYR A 160 -8.38 -5.17 -6.56
N THR A 161 -7.76 -5.42 -5.41
CA THR A 161 -6.45 -4.86 -5.05
C THR A 161 -5.39 -5.22 -6.07
N SER A 162 -5.35 -6.47 -6.50
CA SER A 162 -4.39 -6.93 -7.52
C SER A 162 -4.60 -6.21 -8.85
N GLY A 163 -5.85 -6.07 -9.29
CA GLY A 163 -6.20 -5.32 -10.51
C GLY A 163 -5.85 -3.84 -10.41
N LEU A 164 -6.14 -3.22 -9.26
CA LEU A 164 -5.84 -1.81 -9.00
C LEU A 164 -4.33 -1.54 -9.00
N MET A 165 -3.54 -2.39 -8.35
CA MET A 165 -2.07 -2.31 -8.36
C MET A 165 -1.53 -2.46 -9.78
N ALA A 166 -2.04 -3.43 -10.56
CA ALA A 166 -1.63 -3.62 -11.94
C ALA A 166 -1.98 -2.40 -12.81
N ALA A 167 -3.17 -1.83 -12.66
CA ALA A 167 -3.58 -0.61 -13.37
C ALA A 167 -2.68 0.57 -13.01
N PHE A 168 -2.45 0.81 -11.71
CA PHE A 168 -1.60 1.88 -11.23
C PHE A 168 -0.17 1.76 -11.76
N PHE A 169 0.51 0.64 -11.55
CA PHE A 169 1.89 0.48 -12.03
C PHE A 169 1.99 0.45 -13.55
N THR A 170 0.96 -0.01 -14.27
CA THR A 170 0.97 0.04 -15.74
C THR A 170 0.80 1.47 -16.25
N SER A 171 -0.05 2.27 -15.59
CA SER A 171 -0.18 3.69 -15.90
C SER A 171 1.12 4.44 -15.63
N THR A 172 1.64 4.33 -14.41
CA THR A 172 2.76 5.17 -13.95
C THR A 172 4.13 4.75 -14.51
N LEU A 173 4.38 3.44 -14.67
CA LEU A 173 5.69 2.94 -15.13
C LEU A 173 5.78 2.79 -16.64
N LYS A 174 4.63 2.63 -17.34
CA LYS A 174 4.57 2.46 -18.80
C LYS A 174 3.90 3.61 -19.52
N GLY A 175 3.42 4.63 -18.80
CA GLY A 175 2.71 5.79 -19.39
C GLY A 175 1.41 5.41 -20.09
N MET A 176 0.74 4.33 -19.66
CA MET A 176 -0.49 3.86 -20.32
C MET A 176 -1.72 4.54 -19.71
N THR A 177 -2.00 5.76 -20.12
CA THR A 177 -3.05 6.66 -19.56
C THR A 177 -4.47 6.09 -19.58
N LYS A 178 -4.75 5.08 -20.41
CA LYS A 178 -6.07 4.40 -20.42
C LYS A 178 -6.46 3.81 -19.06
N TYR A 179 -5.50 3.54 -18.18
CA TYR A 179 -5.74 3.03 -16.84
C TYR A 179 -6.07 4.13 -15.81
N GLU A 180 -5.79 5.40 -16.11
CA GLU A 180 -6.11 6.53 -15.24
C GLU A 180 -7.62 6.65 -14.99
N ALA A 181 -8.44 6.34 -16.00
CA ALA A 181 -9.89 6.33 -15.85
C ALA A 181 -10.36 5.31 -14.79
N ILE A 182 -9.63 4.19 -14.62
CA ILE A 182 -9.92 3.21 -13.57
C ILE A 182 -9.53 3.77 -12.19
N LEU A 183 -8.44 4.52 -12.13
CA LEU A 183 -7.91 5.04 -10.87
C LEU A 183 -8.74 6.22 -10.32
N ASN A 184 -9.32 7.02 -11.21
CA ASN A 184 -9.91 8.32 -10.86
C ASN A 184 -11.44 8.34 -10.80
N ASP A 185 -12.13 7.33 -11.30
CA ASP A 185 -13.59 7.30 -11.33
C ASP A 185 -14.14 6.07 -10.60
N SER A 186 -14.83 6.31 -9.49
CA SER A 186 -15.46 5.26 -8.68
C SER A 186 -16.42 4.36 -9.46
N LYS A 187 -17.00 4.85 -10.58
CA LYS A 187 -17.88 4.05 -11.45
C LYS A 187 -17.16 2.93 -12.18
N ASN A 188 -15.86 3.08 -12.36
CA ASN A 188 -15.01 2.08 -13.01
C ASN A 188 -14.46 1.03 -12.03
N HIS A 189 -14.73 1.20 -10.72
CA HIS A 189 -14.28 0.25 -9.72
C HIS A 189 -15.23 -0.95 -9.65
N LEU A 190 -14.68 -2.14 -9.82
CA LEU A 190 -15.43 -3.41 -9.70
C LEU A 190 -15.71 -3.80 -8.24
N PHE A 191 -15.26 -3.00 -7.29
CA PHE A 191 -15.44 -3.18 -5.85
C PHE A 191 -16.13 -1.96 -5.26
N THR A 192 -16.98 -2.16 -4.25
CA THR A 192 -17.62 -1.03 -3.57
C THR A 192 -16.58 -0.22 -2.81
N THR A 193 -16.48 1.06 -3.14
CA THR A 193 -15.59 2.01 -2.49
C THR A 193 -16.40 3.01 -1.67
N LYS A 194 -15.87 3.42 -0.52
CA LYS A 194 -16.43 4.48 0.32
C LYS A 194 -15.93 5.85 -0.09
N LEU A 195 -14.73 5.91 -0.60
CA LEU A 195 -14.06 7.12 -1.03
C LEU A 195 -13.18 6.82 -2.24
N VAL A 196 -13.18 7.71 -3.21
CA VAL A 196 -12.20 7.81 -4.29
C VAL A 196 -11.86 9.28 -4.46
N GLU A 197 -10.61 9.63 -4.29
CA GLU A 197 -10.11 11.00 -4.44
C GLU A 197 -8.73 11.01 -5.11
N PHE A 198 -8.46 12.13 -5.78
CA PHE A 198 -7.20 12.39 -6.46
C PHE A 198 -6.83 13.87 -6.27
N LYS A 199 -5.55 14.18 -6.09
CA LYS A 199 -5.01 15.54 -6.00
C LYS A 199 -3.80 15.74 -6.89
#